data_a2d1af2fb7cfb384e9c6c6893eb4e055
#
_entry.id   a2d1af2fb7cfb384e9c6c6893eb4e055
#
_cell.length_a   1.000
_cell.length_b   1.000
_cell.length_c   1.000
_cell.angle_alpha   90.00
_cell.angle_beta   90.00
_cell.angle_gamma   90.00
#
_symmetry.space_group_name_H-M   'P 1'
#
loop_
_entity.id
_entity.type
_entity.pdbx_description
1 polymer ?
#
loop_
_entity_poly.entity_id
_entity_poly.type
_entity_poly.pdbx_seq_one_letter_code
_entity_poly.pdbx_strand_id
1 'polypeptide(L)'
;MLWFDAQGHAVVGVDNNMRRSFFGEKGDTTWMRRRLAERTRRFTHVDEDVRDRRTMFDLWRAERPDLVIHCAAQPSHDLAATRPLDDFDVNAVGTMNLLEATRRFAPEAVFILMSTNKVYGDAPNRLPLAEQPTRFDYADPADHAGIKETLSIDQCLHSVFGASKVAADVMTQEYGRYFGLRTGIFRGGCLTGPSHSGVELHGFLNYLVKVARSGEPYTIIGYKGKQVRDQIHSRDVIQALWAFAQAPRPGEVYNLGGGRANSASILECLAKLEAMLGRPVPTVYRDEARKGDHVCYISDLGKLRSHFPSWRLTLSLDQILEDLLRA
;
A
#
# COMPACT_ATOMS: atom_id res chain seq x y z
N MET A 1 3.13 -13.52 3.56
CA MET A 1 3.63 -14.60 4.45
C MET A 1 2.98 -15.94 4.08
N LEU A 2 1.65 -16.14 4.23
CA LEU A 2 0.97 -17.43 3.91
C LEU A 2 1.33 -17.98 2.53
N TRP A 3 1.39 -17.11 1.50
CA TRP A 3 1.73 -17.53 0.15
C TRP A 3 3.17 -18.04 0.04
N PHE A 4 4.15 -17.33 0.64
CA PHE A 4 5.56 -17.76 0.62
C PHE A 4 5.78 -19.05 1.38
N ASP A 5 5.16 -19.23 2.57
CA ASP A 5 5.20 -20.49 3.30
C ASP A 5 4.63 -21.65 2.48
N ALA A 6 3.50 -21.43 1.79
CA ALA A 6 2.89 -22.41 0.90
C ALA A 6 3.77 -22.77 -0.31
N GLN A 7 4.66 -21.88 -0.76
CA GLN A 7 5.67 -22.15 -1.78
C GLN A 7 6.94 -22.83 -1.21
N GLY A 8 6.99 -23.06 0.09
CA GLY A 8 8.09 -23.76 0.74
C GLY A 8 9.22 -22.87 1.27
N HIS A 9 9.04 -21.56 1.25
CA HIS A 9 10.02 -20.63 1.81
C HIS A 9 9.95 -20.55 3.34
N ALA A 10 11.08 -20.40 4.02
CA ALA A 10 11.14 -19.95 5.39
C ALA A 10 10.81 -18.45 5.42
N VAL A 11 9.95 -18.04 6.34
CA VAL A 11 9.47 -16.66 6.42
C VAL A 11 9.73 -16.12 7.83
N VAL A 12 10.54 -15.07 7.92
CA VAL A 12 10.75 -14.32 9.15
C VAL A 12 9.95 -13.02 9.06
N GLY A 13 9.03 -12.81 10.00
CA GLY A 13 8.19 -11.61 10.04
C GLY A 13 8.54 -10.73 11.23
N VAL A 14 9.05 -9.53 10.95
CA VAL A 14 9.35 -8.52 11.98
C VAL A 14 8.13 -7.60 12.12
N ASP A 15 7.53 -7.57 13.31
CA ASP A 15 6.37 -6.72 13.63
C ASP A 15 6.24 -6.58 15.15
N ASN A 16 6.14 -5.36 15.65
CA ASN A 16 5.98 -5.05 17.08
C ASN A 16 4.57 -4.58 17.45
N ASN A 17 3.60 -4.80 16.56
CA ASN A 17 2.22 -4.36 16.75
C ASN A 17 2.06 -2.83 17.01
N MET A 18 2.99 -2.01 16.50
CA MET A 18 2.94 -0.55 16.67
C MET A 18 1.67 0.06 16.07
N ARG A 19 1.00 -0.65 15.15
CA ARG A 19 -0.30 -0.27 14.64
C ARG A 19 -1.35 -0.06 15.75
N ARG A 20 -1.29 -0.86 16.84
CA ARG A 20 -2.12 -0.67 18.03
C ARG A 20 -1.85 0.67 18.72
N SER A 21 -0.58 1.10 18.78
CA SER A 21 -0.22 2.43 19.34
C SER A 21 -0.73 3.58 18.49
N PHE A 22 -0.92 3.36 17.17
CA PHE A 22 -1.39 4.38 16.24
C PHE A 22 -2.92 4.46 16.18
N PHE A 23 -3.63 3.34 16.25
CA PHE A 23 -5.07 3.26 16.00
C PHE A 23 -5.88 2.67 17.17
N GLY A 24 -5.26 2.49 18.35
CA GLY A 24 -5.87 1.84 19.50
C GLY A 24 -6.19 0.35 19.24
N GLU A 25 -7.13 -0.20 20.00
CA GLU A 25 -7.53 -1.61 19.91
C GLU A 25 -7.98 -2.05 18.50
N LYS A 26 -8.56 -1.14 17.71
CA LYS A 26 -8.96 -1.40 16.32
C LYS A 26 -7.76 -1.59 15.38
N GLY A 27 -6.58 -1.14 15.79
CA GLY A 27 -5.31 -1.31 15.06
C GLY A 27 -4.54 -2.58 15.43
N ASP A 28 -4.96 -3.32 16.45
CA ASP A 28 -4.26 -4.51 16.93
C ASP A 28 -4.14 -5.58 15.84
N THR A 29 -2.91 -6.05 15.58
CA THR A 29 -2.57 -7.08 14.59
C THR A 29 -2.25 -8.44 15.22
N THR A 30 -2.40 -8.59 16.53
CA THR A 30 -2.13 -9.84 17.25
C THR A 30 -2.94 -11.02 16.70
N TRP A 31 -4.18 -10.78 16.26
CA TRP A 31 -5.02 -11.79 15.62
C TRP A 31 -4.38 -12.35 14.34
N MET A 32 -3.71 -11.51 13.56
CA MET A 32 -3.01 -11.94 12.34
C MET A 32 -1.77 -12.77 12.68
N ARG A 33 -1.01 -12.38 13.72
CA ARG A 33 0.13 -13.17 14.21
C ARG A 33 -0.31 -14.58 14.63
N ARG A 34 -1.41 -14.68 15.39
CA ARG A 34 -1.98 -15.99 15.78
C ARG A 34 -2.38 -16.81 14.56
N ARG A 35 -3.12 -16.21 13.63
CA ARG A 35 -3.53 -16.85 12.38
C ARG A 35 -2.33 -17.33 11.54
N LEU A 36 -1.25 -16.58 11.49
CA LEU A 36 -0.02 -16.99 10.81
C LEU A 36 0.62 -18.19 11.53
N ALA A 37 0.77 -18.15 12.84
CA ALA A 37 1.32 -19.25 13.63
C ALA A 37 0.52 -20.57 13.45
N GLU A 38 -0.81 -20.49 13.34
CA GLU A 38 -1.69 -21.64 13.13
C GLU A 38 -1.65 -22.19 11.69
N ARG A 39 -1.43 -21.35 10.69
CA ARG A 39 -1.62 -21.68 9.27
C ARG A 39 -0.33 -21.81 8.46
N THR A 40 0.82 -21.59 9.08
CA THR A 40 2.13 -21.71 8.43
C THR A 40 2.99 -22.76 9.15
N ARG A 41 3.95 -23.31 8.42
CA ARG A 41 4.89 -24.31 8.95
C ARG A 41 6.30 -23.74 9.15
N ARG A 42 6.65 -22.68 8.40
CA ARG A 42 8.00 -22.13 8.31
C ARG A 42 8.02 -20.63 8.60
N PHE A 43 7.07 -20.17 9.40
CA PHE A 43 6.97 -18.77 9.81
C PHE A 43 7.54 -18.59 11.21
N THR A 44 8.47 -17.65 11.34
CA THR A 44 9.00 -17.18 12.62
C THR A 44 8.60 -15.71 12.82
N HIS A 45 8.01 -15.39 13.95
CA HIS A 45 7.73 -14.01 14.35
C HIS A 45 8.87 -13.46 15.20
N VAL A 46 9.30 -12.25 14.86
CA VAL A 46 10.29 -11.46 15.59
C VAL A 46 9.59 -10.19 16.06
N ASP A 47 9.40 -10.06 17.38
CA ASP A 47 8.74 -8.91 18.01
C ASP A 47 9.78 -7.80 18.24
N GLU A 48 10.08 -7.05 17.17
CA GLU A 48 11.16 -6.05 17.17
C GLU A 48 10.79 -4.84 16.31
N ASP A 49 11.48 -3.73 16.55
CA ASP A 49 11.27 -2.45 15.89
C ASP A 49 12.33 -2.21 14.80
N VAL A 50 11.90 -1.89 13.59
CA VAL A 50 12.80 -1.56 12.47
C VAL A 50 13.68 -0.33 12.74
N ARG A 51 13.32 0.50 13.72
CA ARG A 51 14.12 1.64 14.18
C ARG A 51 15.35 1.21 14.99
N ASP A 52 15.33 0.03 15.62
CA ASP A 52 16.49 -0.50 16.33
C ASP A 52 17.50 -1.07 15.32
N ARG A 53 18.47 -0.22 14.97
CA ARG A 53 19.52 -0.56 14.02
C ARG A 53 20.34 -1.77 14.46
N ARG A 54 20.67 -1.87 15.75
CA ARG A 54 21.49 -2.96 16.26
C ARG A 54 20.78 -4.30 16.12
N THR A 55 19.56 -4.37 16.58
CA THR A 55 18.71 -5.56 16.48
C THR A 55 18.49 -5.98 15.02
N MET A 56 18.22 -5.01 14.11
CA MET A 56 18.09 -5.31 12.68
C MET A 56 19.40 -5.84 12.08
N PHE A 57 20.56 -5.29 12.45
CA PHE A 57 21.85 -5.79 11.96
C PHE A 57 22.15 -7.20 12.48
N ASP A 58 21.85 -7.49 13.74
CA ASP A 58 22.03 -8.82 14.31
C ASP A 58 21.10 -9.85 13.68
N LEU A 59 19.84 -9.47 13.42
CA LEU A 59 18.87 -10.31 12.70
C LEU A 59 19.34 -10.63 11.27
N TRP A 60 19.75 -9.62 10.49
CA TRP A 60 20.24 -9.84 9.12
C TRP A 60 21.52 -10.69 9.05
N ARG A 61 22.39 -10.54 10.04
CA ARG A 61 23.62 -11.37 10.16
C ARG A 61 23.27 -12.84 10.42
N ALA A 62 22.24 -13.09 11.23
CA ALA A 62 21.79 -14.43 11.57
C ALA A 62 21.00 -15.08 10.42
N GLU A 63 20.00 -14.37 9.88
CA GLU A 63 19.02 -14.93 8.94
C GLU A 63 19.51 -14.91 7.48
N ARG A 64 20.34 -13.93 7.10
CA ARG A 64 20.84 -13.73 5.71
C ARG A 64 19.74 -13.92 4.66
N PRO A 65 18.68 -13.09 4.67
CA PRO A 65 17.54 -13.29 3.80
C PRO A 65 17.90 -13.22 2.32
N ASP A 66 17.25 -14.05 1.49
CA ASP A 66 17.33 -13.96 0.02
C ASP A 66 16.38 -12.88 -0.54
N LEU A 67 15.30 -12.61 0.17
CA LEU A 67 14.26 -11.65 -0.20
C LEU A 67 13.79 -10.87 1.01
N VAL A 68 13.81 -9.55 0.92
CA VAL A 68 13.25 -8.63 1.91
C VAL A 68 12.06 -7.90 1.29
N ILE A 69 10.90 -7.99 1.91
CA ILE A 69 9.71 -7.21 1.55
C ILE A 69 9.41 -6.28 2.71
N HIS A 70 9.80 -5.02 2.58
CA HIS A 70 9.65 -4.01 3.62
C HIS A 70 8.28 -3.34 3.54
N CYS A 71 7.39 -3.71 4.47
CA CYS A 71 6.03 -3.18 4.60
C CYS A 71 5.83 -2.36 5.88
N ALA A 72 6.80 -2.37 6.82
CA ALA A 72 6.68 -1.64 8.06
C ALA A 72 6.58 -0.12 7.80
N ALA A 73 5.58 0.52 8.36
CA ALA A 73 5.32 1.95 8.17
C ALA A 73 4.38 2.49 9.25
N GLN A 74 4.47 3.79 9.54
CA GLN A 74 3.39 4.59 10.08
C GLN A 74 2.52 5.02 8.87
N PRO A 75 1.26 4.57 8.73
CA PRO A 75 0.53 4.74 7.46
C PRO A 75 -0.49 5.89 7.46
N SER A 76 -0.62 6.66 8.54
CA SER A 76 -1.67 7.69 8.70
C SER A 76 -1.15 9.11 8.50
N HIS A 77 -1.79 9.85 7.59
CA HIS A 77 -1.51 11.28 7.40
C HIS A 77 -1.79 12.12 8.64
N ASP A 78 -2.89 11.84 9.33
CA ASP A 78 -3.34 12.62 10.49
C ASP A 78 -2.40 12.41 11.68
N LEU A 79 -1.92 11.18 11.88
CA LEU A 79 -0.94 10.88 12.91
C LEU A 79 0.44 11.46 12.59
N ALA A 80 0.86 11.44 11.33
CA ALA A 80 2.12 12.05 10.91
C ALA A 80 2.17 13.56 11.24
N ALA A 81 1.04 14.25 11.09
CA ALA A 81 0.95 15.68 11.43
C ALA A 81 1.09 15.96 12.94
N THR A 82 0.68 15.03 13.78
CA THR A 82 0.75 15.17 15.26
C THR A 82 1.99 14.50 15.87
N ARG A 83 2.58 13.52 15.18
CA ARG A 83 3.75 12.74 15.60
C ARG A 83 4.80 12.67 14.49
N PRO A 84 5.34 13.80 14.00
CA PRO A 84 6.21 13.84 12.82
C PRO A 84 7.54 13.09 12.99
N LEU A 85 8.10 13.07 14.18
CA LEU A 85 9.34 12.34 14.48
C LEU A 85 9.11 10.82 14.41
N ASP A 86 8.04 10.32 15.03
CA ASP A 86 7.71 8.89 14.95
C ASP A 86 7.44 8.45 13.50
N ASP A 87 6.76 9.29 12.72
CA ASP A 87 6.50 9.02 11.30
C ASP A 87 7.81 8.91 10.52
N PHE A 88 8.71 9.88 10.68
CA PHE A 88 9.98 9.89 9.98
C PHE A 88 10.89 8.74 10.42
N ASP A 89 10.96 8.47 11.72
CA ASP A 89 11.80 7.40 12.26
C ASP A 89 11.34 6.02 11.78
N VAL A 90 10.04 5.75 11.76
CA VAL A 90 9.52 4.47 11.24
C VAL A 90 9.71 4.36 9.74
N ASN A 91 9.29 5.38 8.98
CA ASN A 91 9.22 5.30 7.52
C ASN A 91 10.59 5.48 6.86
N ALA A 92 11.39 6.46 7.28
CA ALA A 92 12.68 6.79 6.65
C ALA A 92 13.86 6.12 7.36
N VAL A 93 14.00 6.32 8.69
CA VAL A 93 15.13 5.75 9.43
C VAL A 93 15.02 4.22 9.49
N GLY A 94 13.82 3.67 9.72
CA GLY A 94 13.59 2.23 9.67
C GLY A 94 13.98 1.62 8.32
N THR A 95 13.55 2.24 7.21
CA THR A 95 13.94 1.82 5.85
C THR A 95 15.47 1.86 5.68
N MET A 96 16.11 2.93 6.14
CA MET A 96 17.56 3.08 6.05
C MET A 96 18.30 1.99 6.82
N ASN A 97 17.82 1.61 8.01
CA ASN A 97 18.40 0.53 8.82
C ASN A 97 18.33 -0.81 8.06
N LEU A 98 17.20 -1.11 7.42
CA LEU A 98 17.02 -2.36 6.67
C LEU A 98 17.84 -2.40 5.38
N LEU A 99 17.93 -1.28 4.65
CA LEU A 99 18.78 -1.15 3.46
C LEU A 99 20.24 -1.38 3.81
N GLU A 100 20.73 -0.74 4.89
CA GLU A 100 22.11 -0.89 5.31
C GLU A 100 22.40 -2.28 5.90
N ALA A 101 21.44 -2.90 6.60
CA ALA A 101 21.52 -4.29 7.03
C ALA A 101 21.65 -5.23 5.83
N THR A 102 20.83 -5.02 4.79
CA THR A 102 20.86 -5.81 3.55
C THR A 102 22.21 -5.66 2.86
N ARG A 103 22.69 -4.42 2.67
CA ARG A 103 23.97 -4.15 2.02
C ARG A 103 25.14 -4.84 2.71
N ARG A 104 25.14 -4.87 4.06
CA ARG A 104 26.26 -5.42 4.85
C ARG A 104 26.22 -6.93 5.00
N PHE A 105 25.05 -7.52 5.16
CA PHE A 105 24.92 -8.91 5.60
C PHE A 105 24.22 -9.83 4.60
N ALA A 106 23.51 -9.28 3.62
CA ALA A 106 22.84 -10.03 2.58
C ALA A 106 22.86 -9.26 1.22
N PRO A 107 24.04 -8.90 0.68
CA PRO A 107 24.16 -8.02 -0.49
C PRO A 107 23.54 -8.61 -1.77
N GLU A 108 23.34 -9.92 -1.83
CA GLU A 108 22.69 -10.61 -2.95
C GLU A 108 21.17 -10.69 -2.80
N ALA A 109 20.62 -10.27 -1.65
CA ALA A 109 19.18 -10.27 -1.43
C ALA A 109 18.46 -9.31 -2.38
N VAL A 110 17.26 -9.69 -2.76
CA VAL A 110 16.31 -8.75 -3.38
C VAL A 110 15.62 -7.96 -2.28
N PHE A 111 15.65 -6.63 -2.38
CA PHE A 111 14.99 -5.73 -1.43
C PHE A 111 13.83 -5.01 -2.10
N ILE A 112 12.62 -5.21 -1.61
CA ILE A 112 11.40 -4.58 -2.13
C ILE A 112 10.84 -3.62 -1.08
N LEU A 113 10.75 -2.33 -1.43
CA LEU A 113 10.04 -1.34 -0.63
C LEU A 113 8.58 -1.24 -1.07
N MET A 114 7.66 -1.45 -0.12
CA MET A 114 6.27 -1.04 -0.29
C MET A 114 6.15 0.46 -0.02
N SER A 115 6.30 1.24 -1.08
CA SER A 115 6.09 2.68 -1.11
C SER A 115 4.59 3.00 -1.30
N THR A 116 4.25 4.23 -1.59
CA THR A 116 2.87 4.71 -1.69
C THR A 116 2.71 5.71 -2.82
N ASN A 117 1.51 5.83 -3.36
CA ASN A 117 1.14 6.90 -4.29
C ASN A 117 1.24 8.32 -3.66
N LYS A 118 1.35 8.42 -2.33
CA LYS A 118 1.48 9.71 -1.65
C LYS A 118 2.85 10.37 -1.84
N VAL A 119 3.82 9.64 -2.41
CA VAL A 119 5.08 10.24 -2.86
C VAL A 119 4.89 11.25 -3.99
N TYR A 120 3.79 11.18 -4.72
CA TYR A 120 3.43 12.20 -5.71
C TYR A 120 2.79 13.47 -5.10
N GLY A 121 2.58 13.50 -3.78
CA GLY A 121 1.95 14.62 -3.10
C GLY A 121 0.59 14.97 -3.70
N ASP A 122 0.33 16.27 -3.88
CA ASP A 122 -0.88 16.80 -4.53
C ASP A 122 -0.74 16.96 -6.06
N ALA A 123 0.39 16.57 -6.66
CA ALA A 123 0.61 16.69 -8.10
C ALA A 123 -0.49 16.01 -8.95
N PRO A 124 -1.04 14.84 -8.58
CA PRO A 124 -2.17 14.25 -9.30
C PRO A 124 -3.41 15.15 -9.37
N ASN A 125 -3.64 16.01 -8.37
CA ASN A 125 -4.78 16.92 -8.33
C ASN A 125 -4.62 18.14 -9.25
N ARG A 126 -3.42 18.35 -9.81
CA ARG A 126 -3.14 19.45 -10.76
C ARG A 126 -3.46 19.07 -12.20
N LEU A 127 -3.68 17.79 -12.47
CA LEU A 127 -4.13 17.34 -13.76
C LEU A 127 -5.56 17.80 -14.02
N PRO A 128 -5.92 18.17 -15.25
CA PRO A 128 -7.29 18.53 -15.59
C PRO A 128 -8.26 17.36 -15.31
N LEU A 129 -9.31 17.64 -14.54
CA LEU A 129 -10.32 16.65 -14.19
C LEU A 129 -11.69 17.08 -14.72
N ALA A 130 -12.47 16.10 -15.20
CA ALA A 130 -13.87 16.22 -15.55
C ALA A 130 -14.75 15.63 -14.46
N GLU A 131 -15.72 16.41 -13.94
CA GLU A 131 -16.74 15.90 -13.02
C GLU A 131 -17.83 15.20 -13.84
N GLN A 132 -18.00 13.91 -13.60
CA GLN A 132 -19.05 13.07 -14.17
C GLN A 132 -20.18 12.84 -13.14
N PRO A 133 -21.31 12.22 -13.52
CA PRO A 133 -22.42 11.98 -12.60
C PRO A 133 -21.99 11.23 -11.32
N THR A 134 -21.14 10.21 -11.42
CA THR A 134 -20.75 9.33 -10.30
C THR A 134 -19.28 9.45 -9.90
N ARG A 135 -18.42 10.08 -10.70
CA ARG A 135 -16.97 10.13 -10.46
C ARG A 135 -16.30 11.38 -11.02
N PHE A 136 -15.12 11.70 -10.53
CA PHE A 136 -14.14 12.49 -11.27
C PHE A 136 -13.32 11.57 -12.18
N ASP A 137 -12.91 12.10 -13.34
CA ASP A 137 -12.00 11.39 -14.24
C ASP A 137 -11.04 12.38 -14.91
N TYR A 138 -9.94 11.87 -15.47
CA TYR A 138 -9.01 12.71 -16.22
C TYR A 138 -9.68 13.27 -17.47
N ALA A 139 -9.54 14.59 -17.67
CA ALA A 139 -10.10 15.28 -18.83
C ALA A 139 -9.26 15.09 -20.10
N ASP A 140 -7.92 14.94 -19.93
CA ASP A 140 -7.02 14.69 -21.04
C ASP A 140 -6.95 13.18 -21.36
N PRO A 141 -7.19 12.77 -22.62
CA PRO A 141 -7.02 11.38 -23.05
C PRO A 141 -5.60 10.81 -22.81
N ALA A 142 -4.57 11.66 -22.81
CA ALA A 142 -3.19 11.24 -22.54
C ALA A 142 -3.01 10.70 -21.11
N ASP A 143 -3.80 11.17 -20.18
CA ASP A 143 -3.79 10.77 -18.78
C ASP A 143 -4.77 9.62 -18.48
N HIS A 144 -5.57 9.19 -19.46
CA HIS A 144 -6.61 8.19 -19.27
C HIS A 144 -6.12 6.86 -18.71
N ALA A 145 -4.89 6.45 -19.03
CA ALA A 145 -4.30 5.23 -18.46
C ALA A 145 -3.98 5.37 -16.96
N GLY A 146 -3.87 6.58 -16.45
CA GLY A 146 -3.55 6.90 -15.06
C GLY A 146 -2.19 7.57 -14.89
N ILE A 147 -1.79 7.71 -13.62
CA ILE A 147 -0.54 8.35 -13.20
C ILE A 147 0.65 7.43 -13.52
N LYS A 148 1.62 7.96 -14.24
CA LYS A 148 2.88 7.28 -14.56
C LYS A 148 3.93 7.53 -13.48
N GLU A 149 4.95 6.66 -13.41
CA GLU A 149 6.09 6.80 -12.49
C GLU A 149 6.95 8.05 -12.80
N THR A 150 6.79 8.63 -13.98
CA THR A 150 7.46 9.87 -14.42
C THR A 150 6.78 11.15 -13.91
N LEU A 151 5.60 11.06 -13.27
CA LEU A 151 5.01 12.24 -12.64
C LEU A 151 5.98 12.75 -11.57
N SER A 152 6.26 14.07 -11.62
CA SER A 152 7.20 14.68 -10.67
C SER A 152 6.74 14.49 -9.23
N ILE A 153 7.72 14.25 -8.35
CA ILE A 153 7.56 14.26 -6.90
C ILE A 153 8.02 15.58 -6.28
N ASP A 154 8.45 16.54 -7.13
CA ASP A 154 8.96 17.83 -6.67
C ASP A 154 7.86 18.90 -6.65
N GLN A 155 8.07 19.92 -5.81
CA GLN A 155 7.23 21.13 -5.72
C GLN A 155 5.74 20.86 -5.54
N CYS A 156 5.41 19.84 -4.76
CA CYS A 156 4.04 19.46 -4.41
C CYS A 156 3.89 19.26 -2.90
N LEU A 157 2.65 19.33 -2.42
CA LEU A 157 2.34 19.15 -1.01
C LEU A 157 2.23 17.66 -0.68
N HIS A 158 3.27 17.07 -0.06
CA HIS A 158 3.31 15.65 0.28
C HIS A 158 2.57 15.25 1.56
N SER A 159 2.29 16.18 2.47
CA SER A 159 2.12 15.92 3.91
C SER A 159 3.41 15.38 4.56
N VAL A 160 3.46 15.34 5.89
CA VAL A 160 4.61 14.77 6.62
C VAL A 160 4.78 13.27 6.29
N PHE A 161 3.69 12.52 6.28
CA PHE A 161 3.69 11.11 5.88
C PHE A 161 4.25 10.89 4.46
N GLY A 162 3.76 11.67 3.49
CA GLY A 162 4.25 11.57 2.11
C GLY A 162 5.73 11.89 2.01
N ALA A 163 6.21 12.91 2.73
CA ALA A 163 7.62 13.32 2.75
C ALA A 163 8.54 12.23 3.34
N SER A 164 8.16 11.60 4.46
CA SER A 164 8.93 10.49 5.03
C SER A 164 8.98 9.27 4.10
N LYS A 165 7.88 8.99 3.38
CA LYS A 165 7.85 7.94 2.36
C LYS A 165 8.65 8.30 1.10
N VAL A 166 8.73 9.59 0.70
CA VAL A 166 9.65 10.06 -0.37
C VAL A 166 11.09 9.79 0.02
N ALA A 167 11.48 10.12 1.26
CA ALA A 167 12.83 9.83 1.74
C ALA A 167 13.18 8.34 1.64
N ALA A 168 12.28 7.45 2.09
CA ALA A 168 12.45 6.00 1.97
C ALA A 168 12.52 5.53 0.51
N ASP A 169 11.63 6.05 -0.35
CA ASP A 169 11.52 5.72 -1.78
C ASP A 169 12.83 6.08 -2.52
N VAL A 170 13.30 7.32 -2.38
CA VAL A 170 14.51 7.80 -3.03
C VAL A 170 15.76 7.08 -2.50
N MET A 171 15.87 6.87 -1.18
CA MET A 171 16.99 6.11 -0.62
C MET A 171 17.03 4.67 -1.14
N THR A 172 15.87 4.03 -1.30
CA THR A 172 15.82 2.67 -1.85
C THR A 172 16.26 2.63 -3.33
N GLN A 173 15.91 3.67 -4.12
CA GLN A 173 16.41 3.83 -5.48
C GLN A 173 17.94 3.97 -5.51
N GLU A 174 18.50 4.83 -4.63
CA GLU A 174 19.94 5.06 -4.57
C GLU A 174 20.71 3.82 -4.14
N TYR A 175 20.19 3.04 -3.19
CA TYR A 175 20.84 1.77 -2.85
C TYR A 175 20.91 0.79 -4.03
N GLY A 176 19.93 0.82 -4.92
CA GLY A 176 19.97 0.08 -6.18
C GLY A 176 20.96 0.65 -7.19
N ARG A 177 20.91 1.94 -7.43
CA ARG A 177 21.70 2.62 -8.48
C ARG A 177 23.16 2.82 -8.09
N TYR A 178 23.40 3.25 -6.84
CA TYR A 178 24.73 3.59 -6.37
C TYR A 178 25.51 2.39 -5.83
N PHE A 179 24.85 1.51 -5.07
CA PHE A 179 25.49 0.33 -4.47
C PHE A 179 25.26 -0.96 -5.23
N GLY A 180 24.40 -0.97 -6.25
CA GLY A 180 24.10 -2.16 -7.05
C GLY A 180 23.24 -3.21 -6.35
N LEU A 181 22.58 -2.87 -5.22
CA LEU A 181 21.64 -3.78 -4.58
C LEU A 181 20.42 -4.04 -5.48
N ARG A 182 19.86 -5.23 -5.39
CA ARG A 182 18.68 -5.63 -6.17
C ARG A 182 17.40 -5.01 -5.57
N THR A 183 17.32 -3.67 -5.54
CA THR A 183 16.18 -2.97 -4.95
C THR A 183 15.07 -2.70 -5.94
N GLY A 184 13.81 -2.80 -5.48
CA GLY A 184 12.63 -2.41 -6.23
C GLY A 184 11.65 -1.63 -5.35
N ILE A 185 11.01 -0.62 -5.93
CA ILE A 185 10.10 0.27 -5.22
C ILE A 185 8.71 0.14 -5.84
N PHE A 186 7.72 -0.24 -5.02
CA PHE A 186 6.33 -0.35 -5.46
C PHE A 186 5.49 0.73 -4.79
N ARG A 187 5.08 1.73 -5.57
CA ARG A 187 4.21 2.83 -5.14
C ARG A 187 2.75 2.36 -5.14
N GLY A 188 2.33 1.86 -3.99
CA GLY A 188 1.00 1.30 -3.81
C GLY A 188 -0.11 2.34 -3.89
N GLY A 189 -1.19 2.00 -4.60
CA GLY A 189 -2.50 2.65 -4.52
C GLY A 189 -3.32 2.08 -3.35
N CYS A 190 -4.58 1.74 -3.58
CA CYS A 190 -5.41 1.09 -2.57
C CYS A 190 -5.21 -0.44 -2.60
N LEU A 191 -4.26 -0.91 -1.78
CA LEU A 191 -4.04 -2.33 -1.58
C LEU A 191 -5.12 -2.89 -0.66
N THR A 192 -5.77 -3.97 -1.06
CA THR A 192 -6.92 -4.54 -0.33
C THR A 192 -6.87 -6.06 -0.29
N GLY A 193 -7.77 -6.66 0.46
CA GLY A 193 -7.90 -8.10 0.59
C GLY A 193 -8.42 -8.52 1.96
N PRO A 194 -8.85 -9.79 2.14
CA PRO A 194 -9.54 -10.26 3.34
C PRO A 194 -8.69 -10.23 4.62
N SER A 195 -7.37 -10.14 4.48
CA SER A 195 -6.46 -10.02 5.63
C SER A 195 -6.10 -8.58 5.99
N HIS A 196 -6.66 -7.58 5.29
CA HIS A 196 -6.39 -6.18 5.59
C HIS A 196 -7.33 -5.67 6.69
N SER A 197 -6.76 -5.24 7.80
CA SER A 197 -7.51 -4.63 8.91
C SER A 197 -7.86 -3.17 8.57
N GLY A 198 -8.98 -2.96 7.87
CA GLY A 198 -9.48 -1.63 7.53
C GLY A 198 -10.00 -0.88 8.76
N VAL A 199 -9.56 0.37 8.91
CA VAL A 199 -10.06 1.34 9.89
C VAL A 199 -10.46 2.62 9.16
N GLU A 200 -11.27 3.48 9.78
CA GLU A 200 -11.80 4.69 9.15
C GLU A 200 -10.71 5.57 8.51
N LEU A 201 -9.55 5.65 9.13
CA LEU A 201 -8.42 6.46 8.67
C LEU A 201 -7.46 5.73 7.70
N HIS A 202 -7.63 4.41 7.51
CA HIS A 202 -6.72 3.63 6.66
C HIS A 202 -7.38 2.35 6.13
N GLY A 203 -7.32 2.14 4.80
CA GLY A 203 -7.90 0.97 4.15
C GLY A 203 -9.39 1.14 3.84
N PHE A 204 -9.71 2.18 3.07
CA PHE A 204 -11.08 2.64 2.86
C PHE A 204 -12.03 1.53 2.36
N LEU A 205 -11.61 0.69 1.41
CA LEU A 205 -12.52 -0.31 0.83
C LEU A 205 -12.89 -1.40 1.85
N ASN A 206 -11.91 -1.89 2.62
CA ASN A 206 -12.17 -2.85 3.69
C ASN A 206 -13.07 -2.24 4.78
N TYR A 207 -12.83 -0.98 5.13
CA TYR A 207 -13.67 -0.27 6.10
C TYR A 207 -15.09 -0.05 5.57
N LEU A 208 -15.24 0.37 4.30
CA LEU A 208 -16.54 0.54 3.64
C LEU A 208 -17.34 -0.78 3.64
N VAL A 209 -16.72 -1.89 3.25
CA VAL A 209 -17.37 -3.22 3.27
C VAL A 209 -17.78 -3.62 4.68
N LYS A 210 -16.91 -3.41 5.68
CA LYS A 210 -17.21 -3.69 7.08
C LYS A 210 -18.44 -2.92 7.57
N VAL A 211 -18.49 -1.62 7.29
CA VAL A 211 -19.61 -0.75 7.67
C VAL A 211 -20.90 -1.14 6.91
N ALA A 212 -20.78 -1.43 5.61
CA ALA A 212 -21.90 -1.90 4.80
C ALA A 212 -22.51 -3.21 5.33
N ARG A 213 -21.68 -4.14 5.83
CA ARG A 213 -22.14 -5.40 6.46
C ARG A 213 -22.86 -5.15 7.78
N SER A 214 -22.30 -4.28 8.65
CA SER A 214 -22.89 -3.99 9.97
C SER A 214 -24.20 -3.18 9.90
N GLY A 215 -24.43 -2.50 8.78
CA GLY A 215 -25.57 -1.59 8.63
C GLY A 215 -25.36 -0.23 9.31
N GLU A 216 -24.15 0.04 9.77
CA GLU A 216 -23.78 1.37 10.31
C GLU A 216 -23.66 2.39 9.16
N PRO A 217 -23.85 3.70 9.44
CA PRO A 217 -23.66 4.72 8.42
C PRO A 217 -22.20 4.89 8.00
N TYR A 218 -21.92 4.86 6.70
CA TYR A 218 -20.60 5.20 6.16
C TYR A 218 -20.45 6.71 5.97
N THR A 219 -19.37 7.31 6.49
CA THR A 219 -19.10 8.73 6.32
C THR A 219 -18.37 8.98 5.00
N ILE A 220 -19.06 9.62 4.05
CA ILE A 220 -18.47 10.14 2.81
C ILE A 220 -17.79 11.47 3.14
N ILE A 221 -16.48 11.60 2.86
CA ILE A 221 -15.67 12.77 3.19
C ILE A 221 -15.24 13.48 1.93
N GLY A 222 -15.78 14.68 1.71
CA GLY A 222 -15.44 15.57 0.58
C GLY A 222 -15.83 15.06 -0.80
N TYR A 223 -15.62 15.89 -1.78
CA TYR A 223 -15.73 15.62 -3.21
C TYR A 223 -17.08 15.00 -3.66
N LYS A 224 -18.13 15.17 -2.88
CA LYS A 224 -19.46 14.58 -3.12
C LYS A 224 -19.43 13.03 -3.25
N GLY A 225 -18.39 12.37 -2.71
CA GLY A 225 -18.20 10.93 -2.88
C GLY A 225 -17.69 10.49 -4.27
N LYS A 226 -17.37 11.46 -5.14
CA LYS A 226 -16.92 11.21 -6.52
C LYS A 226 -15.41 11.02 -6.67
N GLN A 227 -14.63 11.10 -5.58
CA GLN A 227 -13.19 10.84 -5.60
C GLN A 227 -12.89 9.40 -6.00
N VAL A 228 -11.91 9.23 -6.90
CA VAL A 228 -11.61 7.94 -7.52
C VAL A 228 -10.31 7.35 -6.99
N ARG A 229 -10.33 6.04 -6.73
CA ARG A 229 -9.16 5.22 -6.42
C ARG A 229 -9.21 3.92 -7.20
N ASP A 230 -8.06 3.37 -7.51
CA ASP A 230 -7.92 2.04 -8.08
C ASP A 230 -7.59 1.01 -7.01
N GLN A 231 -8.27 -0.13 -7.06
CA GLN A 231 -8.20 -1.18 -6.04
C GLN A 231 -7.43 -2.38 -6.56
N ILE A 232 -6.46 -2.88 -5.80
CA ILE A 232 -5.74 -4.11 -6.13
C ILE A 232 -5.82 -5.10 -4.98
N HIS A 233 -6.14 -6.35 -5.31
CA HIS A 233 -6.17 -7.43 -4.34
C HIS A 233 -4.76 -7.86 -3.93
N SER A 234 -4.56 -8.18 -2.65
CA SER A 234 -3.27 -8.64 -2.09
C SER A 234 -2.67 -9.84 -2.82
N ARG A 235 -3.48 -10.68 -3.44
CA ARG A 235 -3.03 -11.78 -4.30
C ARG A 235 -2.23 -11.27 -5.50
N ASP A 236 -2.74 -10.25 -6.20
CA ASP A 236 -2.09 -9.69 -7.38
C ASP A 236 -0.88 -8.83 -6.98
N VAL A 237 -0.90 -8.23 -5.79
CA VAL A 237 0.26 -7.57 -5.18
C VAL A 237 1.39 -8.57 -5.00
N ILE A 238 1.14 -9.70 -4.32
CA ILE A 238 2.16 -10.72 -4.07
C ILE A 238 2.75 -11.25 -5.38
N GLN A 239 1.93 -11.45 -6.42
CA GLN A 239 2.41 -11.88 -7.73
C GLN A 239 3.33 -10.84 -8.39
N ALA A 240 3.05 -9.54 -8.23
CA ALA A 240 3.95 -8.48 -8.73
C ALA A 240 5.30 -8.48 -7.99
N LEU A 241 5.27 -8.59 -6.67
CA LEU A 241 6.49 -8.65 -5.85
C LEU A 241 7.31 -9.90 -6.17
N TRP A 242 6.66 -11.03 -6.38
CA TRP A 242 7.33 -12.27 -6.77
C TRP A 242 7.93 -12.20 -8.17
N ALA A 243 7.20 -11.62 -9.15
CA ALA A 243 7.73 -11.41 -10.50
C ALA A 243 9.00 -10.54 -10.47
N PHE A 244 9.00 -9.48 -9.66
CA PHE A 244 10.20 -8.66 -9.46
C PHE A 244 11.33 -9.46 -8.78
N ALA A 245 11.03 -10.24 -7.75
CA ALA A 245 12.04 -11.03 -7.04
C ALA A 245 12.74 -12.05 -7.96
N GLN A 246 12.03 -12.60 -8.96
CA GLN A 246 12.60 -13.53 -9.93
C GLN A 246 13.47 -12.85 -11.00
N ALA A 247 13.23 -11.59 -11.32
CA ALA A 247 13.94 -10.83 -12.32
C ALA A 247 14.15 -9.38 -11.87
N PRO A 248 14.95 -9.15 -10.81
CA PRO A 248 15.11 -7.85 -10.21
C PRO A 248 15.76 -6.84 -11.16
N ARG A 249 15.28 -5.60 -11.11
CA ARG A 249 15.80 -4.46 -11.86
C ARG A 249 16.22 -3.38 -10.85
N PRO A 250 17.51 -3.25 -10.54
CA PRO A 250 18.00 -2.41 -9.43
C PRO A 250 17.56 -0.95 -9.54
N GLY A 251 16.99 -0.42 -8.46
CA GLY A 251 16.57 0.99 -8.37
C GLY A 251 15.33 1.35 -9.17
N GLU A 252 14.61 0.35 -9.71
CA GLU A 252 13.39 0.61 -10.49
C GLU A 252 12.17 0.85 -9.63
N VAL A 253 11.35 1.80 -10.10
CA VAL A 253 10.10 2.22 -9.45
C VAL A 253 8.92 1.76 -10.29
N TYR A 254 7.89 1.24 -9.63
CA TYR A 254 6.65 0.79 -10.25
C TYR A 254 5.43 1.33 -9.50
N ASN A 255 4.44 1.83 -10.21
CA ASN A 255 3.12 1.99 -9.65
C ASN A 255 2.44 0.63 -9.49
N LEU A 256 1.76 0.43 -8.38
CA LEU A 256 1.07 -0.82 -8.04
C LEU A 256 -0.34 -0.54 -7.57
N GLY A 257 -1.31 -0.81 -8.41
CA GLY A 257 -2.73 -0.58 -8.15
C GLY A 257 -3.62 -1.43 -9.04
N GLY A 258 -4.90 -1.14 -9.03
CA GLY A 258 -5.89 -1.82 -9.87
C GLY A 258 -5.98 -1.26 -11.29
N GLY A 259 -5.31 -0.14 -11.54
CA GLY A 259 -5.38 0.55 -12.82
C GLY A 259 -6.80 1.00 -13.18
N ARG A 260 -7.00 1.35 -14.44
CA ARG A 260 -8.28 1.82 -14.95
C ARG A 260 -9.40 0.80 -14.73
N ALA A 261 -9.12 -0.48 -14.93
CA ALA A 261 -10.14 -1.54 -14.87
C ALA A 261 -10.76 -1.71 -13.46
N ASN A 262 -9.98 -1.47 -12.40
CA ASN A 262 -10.44 -1.59 -11.02
C ASN A 262 -10.53 -0.22 -10.33
N SER A 263 -10.66 0.86 -11.10
CA SER A 263 -10.88 2.20 -10.55
C SER A 263 -12.36 2.46 -10.30
N ALA A 264 -12.68 3.01 -9.13
CA ALA A 264 -14.04 3.41 -8.81
C ALA A 264 -14.05 4.60 -7.83
N SER A 265 -15.13 5.36 -7.89
CA SER A 265 -15.45 6.35 -6.86
C SER A 265 -16.07 5.70 -5.63
N ILE A 266 -16.23 6.47 -4.55
CA ILE A 266 -16.98 6.01 -3.36
C ILE A 266 -18.43 5.72 -3.72
N LEU A 267 -19.07 6.56 -4.54
CA LEU A 267 -20.46 6.35 -4.99
C LEU A 267 -20.60 5.05 -5.80
N GLU A 268 -19.66 4.79 -6.71
CA GLU A 268 -19.65 3.56 -7.51
C GLU A 268 -19.40 2.31 -6.65
N CYS A 269 -18.52 2.38 -5.66
CA CYS A 269 -18.32 1.29 -4.70
C CYS A 269 -19.57 1.03 -3.85
N LEU A 270 -20.25 2.09 -3.39
CA LEU A 270 -21.52 1.96 -2.66
C LEU A 270 -22.59 1.30 -3.51
N ALA A 271 -22.81 1.76 -4.73
CA ALA A 271 -23.82 1.19 -5.64
C ALA A 271 -23.58 -0.33 -5.90
N LYS A 272 -22.29 -0.72 -6.08
CA LYS A 272 -21.93 -2.14 -6.21
C LYS A 272 -22.25 -2.95 -4.95
N LEU A 273 -21.90 -2.41 -3.77
CA LEU A 273 -22.17 -3.08 -2.49
C LEU A 273 -23.69 -3.19 -2.22
N GLU A 274 -24.45 -2.16 -2.51
CA GLU A 274 -25.91 -2.18 -2.37
C GLU A 274 -26.55 -3.25 -3.25
N ALA A 275 -26.10 -3.37 -4.51
CA ALA A 275 -26.53 -4.43 -5.42
C ALA A 275 -26.19 -5.83 -4.90
N MET A 276 -24.98 -6.02 -4.33
CA MET A 276 -24.54 -7.29 -3.77
C MET A 276 -25.27 -7.66 -2.48
N LEU A 277 -25.59 -6.66 -1.64
CA LEU A 277 -26.27 -6.86 -0.35
C LEU A 277 -27.80 -6.92 -0.46
N GLY A 278 -28.37 -6.47 -1.58
CA GLY A 278 -29.82 -6.36 -1.79
C GLY A 278 -30.49 -5.31 -0.89
N ARG A 279 -29.72 -4.38 -0.34
CA ARG A 279 -30.21 -3.30 0.53
C ARG A 279 -29.33 -2.05 0.45
N PRO A 280 -29.89 -0.86 0.71
CA PRO A 280 -29.09 0.36 0.75
C PRO A 280 -28.07 0.34 1.89
N VAL A 281 -26.94 1.03 1.67
CA VAL A 281 -25.90 1.30 2.68
C VAL A 281 -26.15 2.71 3.22
N PRO A 282 -26.46 2.88 4.52
CA PRO A 282 -26.64 4.21 5.10
C PRO A 282 -25.38 5.06 4.95
N THR A 283 -25.52 6.33 4.60
CA THR A 283 -24.40 7.25 4.43
C THR A 283 -24.64 8.58 5.14
N VAL A 284 -23.54 9.19 5.61
CA VAL A 284 -23.50 10.57 6.10
C VAL A 284 -22.46 11.31 5.27
N TYR A 285 -22.78 12.51 4.81
CA TYR A 285 -21.86 13.33 4.04
C TYR A 285 -21.22 14.42 4.89
N ARG A 286 -19.89 14.60 4.74
CA ARG A 286 -19.10 15.71 5.28
C ARG A 286 -18.40 16.41 4.12
N ASP A 287 -18.59 17.74 4.00
CA ASP A 287 -18.07 18.50 2.87
C ASP A 287 -16.55 18.75 2.93
N GLU A 288 -15.97 18.80 4.13
CA GLU A 288 -14.57 19.06 4.34
C GLU A 288 -13.69 17.88 3.88
N ALA A 289 -12.93 18.07 2.80
CA ALA A 289 -12.00 17.09 2.29
C ALA A 289 -10.74 16.97 3.18
N ARG A 290 -10.15 15.77 3.23
CA ARG A 290 -8.88 15.55 3.94
C ARG A 290 -7.71 16.24 3.23
N LYS A 291 -6.83 16.89 3.99
CA LYS A 291 -5.60 17.48 3.44
C LYS A 291 -4.71 16.38 2.83
N GLY A 292 -4.18 16.65 1.63
CA GLY A 292 -3.32 15.69 0.92
C GLY A 292 -4.06 14.50 0.30
N ASP A 293 -5.40 14.53 0.25
CA ASP A 293 -6.15 13.50 -0.46
C ASP A 293 -6.22 13.78 -1.96
N HIS A 294 -6.24 12.70 -2.77
CA HIS A 294 -6.37 12.82 -4.23
C HIS A 294 -7.85 12.90 -4.61
N VAL A 295 -8.17 13.77 -5.57
CA VAL A 295 -9.51 13.79 -6.19
C VAL A 295 -9.68 12.59 -7.11
N CYS A 296 -8.70 12.37 -7.98
CA CYS A 296 -8.63 11.19 -8.84
C CYS A 296 -7.22 10.62 -8.81
N TYR A 297 -7.08 9.34 -8.48
CA TYR A 297 -5.82 8.62 -8.61
C TYR A 297 -6.07 7.23 -9.18
N ILE A 298 -5.47 6.99 -10.32
CA ILE A 298 -5.47 5.70 -11.01
C ILE A 298 -4.02 5.41 -11.37
N SER A 299 -3.52 4.22 -11.03
CA SER A 299 -2.16 3.80 -11.37
C SER A 299 -2.06 3.45 -12.85
N ASP A 300 -1.14 4.05 -13.59
CA ASP A 300 -0.70 3.49 -14.86
C ASP A 300 0.17 2.26 -14.58
N LEU A 301 -0.22 1.13 -15.10
CA LEU A 301 0.45 -0.16 -14.92
C LEU A 301 1.31 -0.55 -16.14
N GLY A 302 1.47 0.35 -17.10
CA GLY A 302 2.17 0.10 -18.36
C GLY A 302 3.61 -0.33 -18.16
N LYS A 303 4.36 0.37 -17.29
CA LYS A 303 5.75 0.02 -16.97
C LYS A 303 5.86 -1.35 -16.31
N LEU A 304 5.05 -1.62 -15.30
CA LEU A 304 5.06 -2.90 -14.59
C LEU A 304 4.77 -4.06 -15.57
N ARG A 305 3.75 -3.92 -16.41
CA ARG A 305 3.39 -4.94 -17.42
C ARG A 305 4.46 -5.12 -18.49
N SER A 306 5.14 -4.05 -18.91
CA SER A 306 6.20 -4.14 -19.90
C SER A 306 7.44 -4.88 -19.38
N HIS A 307 7.76 -4.67 -18.10
CA HIS A 307 8.91 -5.33 -17.46
C HIS A 307 8.60 -6.76 -17.01
N PHE A 308 7.34 -7.04 -16.66
CA PHE A 308 6.86 -8.35 -16.18
C PHE A 308 5.61 -8.79 -16.97
N PRO A 309 5.76 -9.23 -18.23
CA PRO A 309 4.61 -9.51 -19.11
C PRO A 309 3.69 -10.65 -18.64
N SER A 310 4.20 -11.54 -17.78
CA SER A 310 3.41 -12.63 -17.19
C SER A 310 2.50 -12.13 -16.05
N TRP A 311 2.80 -10.98 -15.46
CA TRP A 311 1.97 -10.40 -14.40
C TRP A 311 0.71 -9.74 -14.98
N ARG A 312 -0.41 -9.98 -14.34
CA ARG A 312 -1.70 -9.36 -14.66
C ARG A 312 -2.60 -9.27 -13.43
N LEU A 313 -3.56 -8.37 -13.48
CA LEU A 313 -4.66 -8.37 -12.52
C LEU A 313 -5.53 -9.62 -12.77
N THR A 314 -5.76 -10.39 -11.72
CA THR A 314 -6.55 -11.63 -11.78
C THR A 314 -7.95 -11.49 -11.19
N LEU A 315 -8.19 -10.42 -10.43
CA LEU A 315 -9.45 -10.13 -9.76
C LEU A 315 -9.99 -8.77 -10.22
N SER A 316 -11.24 -8.76 -10.66
CA SER A 316 -12.01 -7.52 -10.91
C SER A 316 -12.40 -6.86 -9.60
N LEU A 317 -12.82 -5.59 -9.66
CA LEU A 317 -13.33 -4.88 -8.49
C LEU A 317 -14.52 -5.61 -7.85
N ASP A 318 -15.42 -6.17 -8.66
CA ASP A 318 -16.59 -6.91 -8.16
C ASP A 318 -16.15 -8.17 -7.41
N GLN A 319 -15.20 -8.93 -7.95
CA GLN A 319 -14.63 -10.10 -7.27
C GLN A 319 -13.90 -9.74 -5.98
N ILE A 320 -13.23 -8.57 -5.95
CA ILE A 320 -12.60 -8.04 -4.73
C ILE A 320 -13.67 -7.75 -3.67
N LEU A 321 -14.75 -7.06 -4.04
CA LEU A 321 -15.85 -6.75 -3.12
C LEU A 321 -16.54 -8.02 -2.60
N GLU A 322 -16.79 -9.00 -3.47
CA GLU A 322 -17.33 -10.31 -3.07
C GLU A 322 -16.43 -11.03 -2.07
N ASP A 323 -15.11 -11.06 -2.30
CA ASP A 323 -14.14 -11.70 -1.40
C ASP A 323 -14.11 -11.00 -0.04
N LEU A 324 -14.17 -9.67 0.00
CA LEU A 324 -14.26 -8.90 1.22
C LEU A 324 -15.59 -9.10 1.98
N LEU A 325 -16.69 -9.27 1.26
CA LEU A 325 -18.00 -9.56 1.88
C LEU A 325 -18.06 -10.95 2.52
N ARG A 326 -17.30 -11.93 2.02
CA ARG A 326 -17.21 -13.30 2.57
C ARG A 326 -16.26 -13.42 3.76
N ALA A 327 -15.33 -12.47 3.91
CA ALA A 327 -14.31 -12.51 4.96
C ALA A 327 -14.87 -12.03 6.33
#